data_16c77328ca01c28d8941fe0b3df3d5f8
#
_entry.id   16c77328ca01c28d8941fe0b3df3d5f8
#
_cell.length_a   1.000
_cell.length_b   1.000
_cell.length_c   1.000
_cell.angle_alpha   90.00
_cell.angle_beta   90.00
_cell.angle_gamma   90.00
#
_symmetry.space_group_name_H-M   'P 1'
#
loop_
_entity.id
_entity.type
_entity.pdbx_description
1 polymer ?
#
loop_
_entity_poly.entity_id
_entity_poly.type
_entity_poly.pdbx_seq_one_letter_code
_entity_poly.pdbx_strand_id
1 'polypeptide(L)'
;MTIQQTLLKTILDESSKNPVAKLFIHRGTCGDATDIVSICEKLGIIELAVSLNAEIVETSCDGRCWAAPSVTAQKIDDVGASYSRRFDRIDLDINIEELTEVLDLATVHNVFDDGATGLTSRFGQLDGTLLAAVELGAYAVAEKVFRQDQKSILSKIEESKLSGRGGAHFPTGLKWKLAAQNEGPRYLVVNAEEGEPGVFKDRHLLEADPHRLIEGILICCYAVGVERAFVYINGQAYKAIESFSAALEQARISGITGPEFLPEKMAIDIEVRAGAGGYVCGEESVILNSIEGERPVPRFKPPFATNEGLWGMPTVINNVETLAAVTTLWQDFPPPTKLVSLSGNVARPGVYEVPADETLSWNGFLLSVGAKLETVPAILLGGPSGIFVHREKFEERIEMKNIGAGGIFVLSPNTSVREITNSLASYNERESCGECTPCREGTIRLTELLKQETVDLKKVEELIEVMEEASLCMLGGMAGRPVKSAIENFPTTWSWVER
;
A
#
# COMPACT_ATOMS: atom_id res chain seq x y z
N MET A 1 1.74 -29.15 18.16
CA MET A 1 2.47 -27.92 18.49
C MET A 1 2.21 -26.96 17.37
N THR A 2 1.85 -25.70 17.66
CA THR A 2 1.67 -24.69 16.62
C THR A 2 3.06 -24.34 16.02
N ILE A 3 3.10 -23.79 14.77
CA ILE A 3 4.36 -23.30 14.17
C ILE A 3 5.01 -22.28 15.10
N GLN A 4 4.19 -21.41 15.71
CA GLN A 4 4.65 -20.46 16.73
C GLN A 4 5.31 -21.18 17.91
N GLN A 5 4.76 -22.29 18.39
CA GLN A 5 5.37 -23.06 19.47
C GLN A 5 6.64 -23.82 19.02
N THR A 6 6.70 -24.26 17.76
CA THR A 6 7.89 -24.94 17.21
C THR A 6 9.01 -23.96 16.91
N LEU A 7 8.70 -22.84 16.24
CA LEU A 7 9.65 -21.74 15.99
C LEU A 7 10.11 -21.09 17.31
N LEU A 8 9.16 -20.73 18.20
CA LEU A 8 9.50 -20.18 19.52
C LEU A 8 10.33 -21.15 20.36
N LYS A 9 10.08 -22.46 20.28
CA LYS A 9 10.89 -23.44 21.01
C LYS A 9 12.32 -23.56 20.48
N THR A 10 12.50 -23.51 19.16
CA THR A 10 13.83 -23.47 18.53
C THR A 10 14.56 -22.17 18.87
N ILE A 11 13.84 -21.06 18.93
CA ILE A 11 14.34 -19.72 19.22
C ILE A 11 14.66 -19.53 20.70
N LEU A 12 13.76 -19.97 21.60
CA LEU A 12 13.94 -19.85 23.06
C LEU A 12 15.09 -20.73 23.60
N ASP A 13 15.43 -21.79 22.85
CA ASP A 13 16.62 -22.59 23.16
C ASP A 13 17.95 -21.87 22.76
N GLU A 14 17.86 -20.85 21.88
CA GLU A 14 19.03 -20.07 21.42
C GLU A 14 19.13 -18.65 22.02
N SER A 15 18.02 -18.06 22.50
CA SER A 15 18.03 -16.72 23.09
C SER A 15 18.35 -16.77 24.58
N SER A 16 19.54 -16.35 24.95
CA SER A 16 19.85 -15.98 26.34
C SER A 16 18.92 -14.83 26.78
N LYS A 17 18.31 -14.94 27.98
CA LYS A 17 17.50 -13.90 28.63
C LYS A 17 18.35 -12.71 29.12
N ASN A 18 19.29 -12.25 28.34
CA ASN A 18 20.11 -11.10 28.69
C ASN A 18 19.46 -9.82 28.16
N PRO A 19 19.54 -8.71 28.90
CA PRO A 19 19.12 -7.41 28.38
C PRO A 19 19.85 -7.10 27.08
N VAL A 20 19.14 -6.61 26.08
CA VAL A 20 19.65 -6.35 24.74
C VAL A 20 19.35 -4.91 24.35
N ALA A 21 20.38 -4.20 23.90
CA ALA A 21 20.20 -2.94 23.18
C ALA A 21 20.24 -3.21 21.67
N LYS A 22 19.37 -2.55 20.93
CA LYS A 22 19.30 -2.66 19.46
C LYS A 22 19.28 -1.29 18.82
N LEU A 23 20.02 -1.13 17.74
CA LEU A 23 19.96 0.02 16.85
C LEU A 23 19.33 -0.43 15.53
N PHE A 24 18.11 0.01 15.24
CA PHE A 24 17.43 -0.24 13.98
C PHE A 24 17.78 0.85 12.98
N ILE A 25 18.33 0.47 11.82
CA ILE A 25 18.59 1.36 10.68
C ILE A 25 17.49 1.14 9.68
N HIS A 26 16.65 2.17 9.46
CA HIS A 26 15.48 2.05 8.58
C HIS A 26 15.89 2.09 7.10
N ARG A 27 15.93 0.91 6.48
CA ARG A 27 16.12 0.70 5.05
C ARG A 27 14.78 0.92 4.32
N GLY A 28 14.65 0.46 3.14
CA GLY A 28 13.51 0.70 2.26
C GLY A 28 13.85 1.78 1.23
N THR A 29 12.94 2.06 0.30
CA THR A 29 13.23 2.96 -0.83
C THR A 29 13.72 4.34 -0.39
N CYS A 30 13.14 4.93 0.66
CA CYS A 30 13.52 6.26 1.14
C CYS A 30 14.85 6.25 1.90
N GLY A 31 15.08 5.25 2.75
CA GLY A 31 16.34 5.10 3.50
C GLY A 31 17.52 4.85 2.57
N ASP A 32 17.35 3.96 1.61
CA ASP A 32 18.40 3.64 0.63
C ASP A 32 18.68 4.82 -0.32
N ALA A 33 17.65 5.57 -0.73
CA ALA A 33 17.82 6.77 -1.55
C ALA A 33 18.60 7.88 -0.85
N THR A 34 18.63 7.89 0.50
CA THR A 34 19.43 8.84 1.31
C THR A 34 20.79 8.30 1.71
N ASP A 35 21.15 7.08 1.29
CA ASP A 35 22.41 6.40 1.68
C ASP A 35 22.61 6.34 3.22
N ILE A 36 21.57 5.88 3.90
CA ILE A 36 21.45 5.87 5.37
C ILE A 36 22.66 5.22 6.06
N VAL A 37 23.20 4.14 5.51
CA VAL A 37 24.34 3.41 6.10
C VAL A 37 25.57 4.31 6.13
N SER A 38 25.91 4.93 5.00
CA SER A 38 27.04 5.88 4.92
C SER A 38 26.87 7.10 5.84
N ILE A 39 25.62 7.56 6.04
CA ILE A 39 25.32 8.63 6.98
C ILE A 39 25.57 8.16 8.42
N CYS A 40 25.09 6.99 8.81
CA CYS A 40 25.34 6.41 10.14
C CYS A 40 26.83 6.22 10.43
N GLU A 41 27.60 5.77 9.43
CA GLU A 41 29.07 5.65 9.55
C GLU A 41 29.72 7.04 9.77
N LYS A 42 29.40 8.03 8.93
CA LYS A 42 29.96 9.40 9.04
C LYS A 42 29.64 10.09 10.35
N LEU A 43 28.48 9.80 10.94
CA LEU A 43 28.06 10.37 12.23
C LEU A 43 28.59 9.58 13.42
N GLY A 44 29.31 8.48 13.22
CA GLY A 44 29.83 7.62 14.29
C GLY A 44 28.76 6.83 15.05
N ILE A 45 27.57 6.70 14.49
CA ILE A 45 26.43 6.03 15.12
C ILE A 45 26.68 4.52 15.22
N ILE A 46 27.31 3.95 14.20
CA ILE A 46 27.63 2.52 14.15
C ILE A 46 28.69 2.20 15.19
N GLU A 47 29.76 2.99 15.26
CA GLU A 47 30.83 2.83 16.26
C GLU A 47 30.30 2.98 17.70
N LEU A 48 29.37 3.94 17.91
CA LEU A 48 28.72 4.12 19.18
C LEU A 48 27.91 2.88 19.58
N ALA A 49 27.08 2.36 18.70
CA ALA A 49 26.27 1.17 18.94
C ALA A 49 27.16 -0.04 19.29
N VAL A 50 28.22 -0.26 18.51
CA VAL A 50 29.21 -1.32 18.77
C VAL A 50 29.89 -1.12 20.13
N SER A 51 30.26 0.10 20.49
CA SER A 51 30.91 0.40 21.77
C SER A 51 30.03 0.11 23.00
N LEU A 52 28.74 0.23 22.83
CA LEU A 52 27.69 -0.06 23.83
C LEU A 52 27.16 -1.50 23.75
N ASN A 53 27.76 -2.33 22.91
CA ASN A 53 27.38 -3.73 22.69
C ASN A 53 25.89 -3.85 22.22
N ALA A 54 25.40 -2.85 21.47
CA ALA A 54 24.08 -2.90 20.88
C ALA A 54 24.09 -3.70 19.56
N GLU A 55 23.06 -4.49 19.34
CA GLU A 55 22.83 -5.19 18.09
C GLU A 55 22.41 -4.18 17.02
N ILE A 56 23.06 -4.17 15.86
CA ILE A 56 22.68 -3.33 14.72
C ILE A 56 21.78 -4.14 13.80
N VAL A 57 20.56 -3.65 13.60
CA VAL A 57 19.52 -4.31 12.80
C VAL A 57 19.14 -3.41 11.66
N GLU A 58 19.33 -3.85 10.42
CA GLU A 58 18.78 -3.18 9.25
C GLU A 58 17.30 -3.56 9.11
N THR A 59 16.41 -2.58 9.21
CA THR A 59 14.97 -2.84 9.16
C THR A 59 14.36 -2.51 7.81
N SER A 60 13.15 -2.97 7.62
CA SER A 60 12.30 -2.66 6.48
C SER A 60 11.80 -1.20 6.48
N CYS A 61 11.04 -0.84 5.44
CA CYS A 61 10.39 0.46 5.34
C CYS A 61 9.38 0.68 6.48
N ASP A 62 9.38 1.89 7.05
CA ASP A 62 8.48 2.28 8.13
C ASP A 62 7.34 3.21 7.67
N GLY A 63 7.26 3.50 6.37
CA GLY A 63 6.24 4.35 5.78
C GLY A 63 6.42 5.86 6.01
N ARG A 64 7.42 6.28 6.80
CA ARG A 64 7.66 7.69 7.17
C ARG A 64 8.71 8.33 6.28
N CYS A 65 8.38 8.52 5.00
CA CYS A 65 9.30 9.06 4.00
C CYS A 65 9.93 10.41 4.39
N TRP A 66 9.21 11.23 5.17
CA TRP A 66 9.69 12.53 5.67
C TRP A 66 10.80 12.42 6.71
N ALA A 67 10.87 11.28 7.39
CA ALA A 67 11.82 11.02 8.48
C ALA A 67 13.16 10.48 7.99
N ALA A 68 13.23 10.01 6.73
CA ALA A 68 14.47 9.46 6.19
C ALA A 68 15.54 10.55 5.98
N PRO A 69 16.80 10.26 6.29
CA PRO A 69 17.33 9.05 6.90
C PRO A 69 17.02 8.98 8.41
N SER A 70 16.66 7.82 8.93
CA SER A 70 16.24 7.66 10.33
C SER A 70 16.73 6.36 10.97
N VAL A 71 16.91 6.39 12.28
CA VAL A 71 17.25 5.23 13.10
C VAL A 71 16.33 5.15 14.31
N THR A 72 16.17 3.95 14.89
CA THR A 72 15.48 3.77 16.16
C THR A 72 16.42 3.03 17.11
N ALA A 73 16.69 3.60 18.28
CA ALA A 73 17.34 2.93 19.38
C ALA A 73 16.30 2.23 20.25
N GLN A 74 16.56 0.99 20.63
CA GLN A 74 15.70 0.20 21.51
C GLN A 74 16.56 -0.53 22.53
N LYS A 75 16.06 -0.66 23.74
CA LYS A 75 16.59 -1.61 24.71
C LYS A 75 15.47 -2.41 25.35
N ILE A 76 15.82 -3.64 25.71
CA ILE A 76 14.96 -4.54 26.47
C ILE A 76 15.70 -4.85 27.78
N ASP A 77 15.08 -4.53 28.89
CA ASP A 77 15.69 -4.78 30.21
C ASP A 77 15.59 -6.26 30.64
N ASP A 78 16.17 -6.55 31.79
CA ASP A 78 16.23 -7.90 32.39
C ASP A 78 14.88 -8.48 32.80
N VAL A 79 13.82 -7.63 32.88
CA VAL A 79 12.44 -8.04 33.14
C VAL A 79 11.59 -8.12 31.86
N GLY A 80 12.17 -7.78 30.69
CA GLY A 80 11.50 -7.84 29.39
C GLY A 80 10.73 -6.57 29.04
N ALA A 81 10.91 -5.46 29.79
CA ALA A 81 10.32 -4.16 29.42
C ALA A 81 11.11 -3.55 28.26
N SER A 82 10.41 -3.09 27.23
CA SER A 82 11.01 -2.49 26.02
C SER A 82 10.92 -0.97 26.08
N TYR A 83 12.02 -0.31 25.77
CA TYR A 83 12.15 1.13 25.68
C TYR A 83 12.68 1.47 24.30
N SER A 84 12.02 2.38 23.57
CA SER A 84 12.46 2.77 22.24
C SER A 84 12.43 4.27 22.01
N ARG A 85 13.38 4.79 21.23
CA ARG A 85 13.43 6.17 20.79
C ARG A 85 13.84 6.23 19.34
N ARG A 86 13.07 6.97 18.53
CA ARG A 86 13.35 7.20 17.13
C ARG A 86 14.04 8.54 16.92
N PHE A 87 14.99 8.57 15.99
CA PHE A 87 15.73 9.75 15.53
C PHE A 87 15.49 9.91 14.03
N ASP A 88 14.83 11.02 13.67
CA ASP A 88 14.44 11.34 12.28
C ASP A 88 15.43 12.35 11.70
N ARG A 89 15.60 12.32 10.36
CA ARG A 89 16.46 13.27 9.64
C ARG A 89 17.85 13.42 10.25
N ILE A 90 18.48 12.29 10.52
CA ILE A 90 19.81 12.23 11.19
C ILE A 90 20.92 12.91 10.40
N ASP A 91 20.70 13.17 9.10
CA ASP A 91 21.59 13.94 8.23
C ASP A 91 21.63 15.45 8.56
N LEU A 92 20.61 15.96 9.26
CA LEU A 92 20.47 17.35 9.62
C LEU A 92 20.86 17.62 11.07
N ASP A 93 20.34 16.83 11.98
CA ASP A 93 20.57 16.97 13.43
C ASP A 93 20.24 15.68 14.16
N ILE A 94 21.20 15.13 14.88
CA ILE A 94 20.99 13.97 15.76
C ILE A 94 21.58 14.27 17.13
N ASN A 95 20.78 14.05 18.17
CA ASN A 95 21.24 14.14 19.54
C ASN A 95 21.96 12.84 19.94
N ILE A 96 23.28 12.84 19.80
CA ILE A 96 24.14 11.68 20.12
C ILE A 96 24.09 11.33 21.62
N GLU A 97 23.94 12.32 22.51
CA GLU A 97 23.82 12.07 23.96
C GLU A 97 22.53 11.30 24.24
N GLU A 98 21.40 11.70 23.66
CA GLU A 98 20.12 11.02 23.79
C GLU A 98 20.14 9.62 23.16
N LEU A 99 20.80 9.45 22.03
CA LEU A 99 21.01 8.14 21.41
C LEU A 99 21.84 7.22 22.32
N THR A 100 22.91 7.76 22.93
CA THR A 100 23.75 7.03 23.88
C THR A 100 22.94 6.58 25.08
N GLU A 101 22.15 7.47 25.66
CA GLU A 101 21.28 7.16 26.80
C GLU A 101 20.29 6.02 26.51
N VAL A 102 19.69 6.00 25.34
CA VAL A 102 18.72 4.93 24.99
C VAL A 102 19.44 3.59 24.76
N LEU A 103 20.61 3.58 24.15
CA LEU A 103 21.39 2.35 23.92
C LEU A 103 22.12 1.86 25.16
N ASP A 104 22.40 2.72 26.14
CA ASP A 104 23.04 2.32 27.39
C ASP A 104 22.07 1.54 28.29
N LEU A 105 22.33 0.26 28.47
CA LEU A 105 21.50 -0.63 29.29
C LEU A 105 21.45 -0.26 30.78
N ALA A 106 22.38 0.57 31.26
CA ALA A 106 22.40 1.04 32.65
C ALA A 106 21.40 2.15 32.92
N THR A 107 20.85 2.81 31.88
CA THR A 107 19.95 3.95 32.03
C THR A 107 18.49 3.48 31.95
N VAL A 108 17.62 3.99 32.84
CA VAL A 108 16.17 3.70 32.85
C VAL A 108 15.45 4.85 32.17
N HIS A 109 14.68 4.58 31.13
CA HIS A 109 13.89 5.58 30.39
C HIS A 109 12.39 5.31 30.41
N ASN A 110 11.62 6.38 30.25
CA ASN A 110 10.18 6.25 30.02
C ASN A 110 9.89 5.77 28.58
N VAL A 111 8.96 4.83 28.47
CA VAL A 111 8.51 4.27 27.19
C VAL A 111 7.84 5.36 26.36
N PHE A 112 8.29 5.53 25.12
CA PHE A 112 7.55 6.24 24.08
C PHE A 112 7.13 5.20 23.03
N ASP A 113 5.89 4.72 23.17
CA ASP A 113 5.25 3.91 22.15
C ASP A 113 4.67 4.87 21.10
N ASP A 114 5.10 4.75 19.84
CA ASP A 114 4.57 5.53 18.72
C ASP A 114 3.12 5.17 18.36
N GLY A 115 2.53 4.20 19.07
CA GLY A 115 1.11 3.83 18.98
C GLY A 115 0.65 3.38 17.59
N ALA A 116 1.55 2.90 16.74
CA ALA A 116 1.15 2.35 15.45
C ALA A 116 0.26 1.11 15.66
N THR A 117 -0.94 1.16 15.12
CA THR A 117 -1.94 0.09 15.21
C THR A 117 -2.33 -0.37 13.80
N GLY A 118 -3.07 -1.48 13.72
CA GLY A 118 -3.60 -1.94 12.43
C GLY A 118 -2.54 -2.47 11.47
N LEU A 119 -2.62 -2.03 10.22
CA LEU A 119 -1.75 -2.51 9.13
C LEU A 119 -0.30 -2.05 9.27
N THR A 120 -0.08 -0.89 9.85
CA THR A 120 1.25 -0.30 9.99
C THR A 120 1.96 -0.67 11.30
N SER A 121 1.31 -1.48 12.15
CA SER A 121 1.80 -1.80 13.50
C SER A 121 3.19 -2.43 13.56
N ARG A 122 3.63 -3.11 12.51
CA ARG A 122 4.96 -3.75 12.43
C ARG A 122 5.96 -3.00 11.55
N PHE A 123 5.56 -1.87 10.95
CA PHE A 123 6.44 -1.10 10.07
C PHE A 123 7.64 -0.55 10.85
N GLY A 124 8.82 -0.72 10.27
CA GLY A 124 10.07 -0.29 10.87
C GLY A 124 10.56 -1.12 12.07
N GLN A 125 9.89 -2.22 12.39
CA GLN A 125 10.27 -3.14 13.48
C GLN A 125 10.80 -4.49 12.96
N LEU A 126 10.62 -4.78 11.68
CA LEU A 126 11.03 -6.03 11.05
C LEU A 126 12.43 -5.89 10.42
N ASP A 127 13.27 -6.89 10.66
CA ASP A 127 14.61 -7.02 10.08
C ASP A 127 14.64 -7.84 8.77
N GLY A 128 13.47 -8.14 8.23
CA GLY A 128 13.30 -8.97 7.02
C GLY A 128 13.34 -10.47 7.28
N THR A 129 13.46 -10.92 8.55
CA THR A 129 13.43 -12.33 8.90
C THR A 129 12.02 -12.79 9.28
N LEU A 130 11.73 -14.07 8.97
CA LEU A 130 10.50 -14.73 9.42
C LEU A 130 10.38 -14.72 10.95
N LEU A 131 11.52 -14.87 11.63
CA LEU A 131 11.60 -14.88 13.07
C LEU A 131 11.03 -13.58 13.67
N ALA A 132 11.58 -12.43 13.29
CA ALA A 132 11.09 -11.13 13.77
C ALA A 132 9.60 -10.93 13.43
N ALA A 133 9.16 -11.38 12.26
CA ALA A 133 7.76 -11.30 11.89
C ALA A 133 6.84 -12.15 12.81
N VAL A 134 7.25 -13.36 13.16
CA VAL A 134 6.49 -14.26 14.04
C VAL A 134 6.49 -13.76 15.48
N GLU A 135 7.61 -13.24 15.99
CA GLU A 135 7.67 -12.60 17.30
C GLU A 135 6.70 -11.44 17.44
N LEU A 136 6.50 -10.68 16.37
CA LEU A 136 5.51 -9.59 16.26
C LEU A 136 4.12 -10.06 15.80
N GLY A 137 3.84 -11.36 15.88
CA GLY A 137 2.52 -11.94 15.70
C GLY A 137 2.11 -12.27 14.25
N ALA A 138 3.05 -12.36 13.30
CA ALA A 138 2.73 -12.85 11.97
C ALA A 138 2.20 -14.29 12.02
N TYR A 139 1.24 -14.61 11.15
CA TYR A 139 0.54 -15.90 11.01
C TYR A 139 -0.35 -16.31 12.20
N ALA A 140 -0.38 -15.55 13.29
CA ALA A 140 -1.26 -15.85 14.42
C ALA A 140 -2.75 -15.76 14.06
N VAL A 141 -3.11 -14.86 13.14
CA VAL A 141 -4.47 -14.73 12.63
C VAL A 141 -4.80 -15.91 11.72
N ALA A 142 -3.91 -16.30 10.82
CA ALA A 142 -4.09 -17.47 9.96
C ALA A 142 -4.32 -18.76 10.78
N GLU A 143 -3.54 -19.00 11.83
CA GLU A 143 -3.74 -20.14 12.74
C GLU A 143 -5.13 -20.14 13.40
N LYS A 144 -5.63 -18.97 13.77
CA LYS A 144 -6.98 -18.79 14.35
C LYS A 144 -8.07 -19.03 13.31
N VAL A 145 -7.86 -18.52 12.10
CA VAL A 145 -8.80 -18.65 10.97
C VAL A 145 -8.90 -20.08 10.48
N PHE A 146 -7.78 -20.78 10.37
CA PHE A 146 -7.71 -22.17 9.87
C PHE A 146 -8.37 -23.22 10.79
N ARG A 147 -8.81 -22.83 11.98
CA ARG A 147 -9.68 -23.65 12.84
C ARG A 147 -11.17 -23.54 12.49
N GLN A 148 -11.53 -22.67 11.55
CA GLN A 148 -12.88 -22.42 11.09
C GLN A 148 -13.10 -23.07 9.71
N ASP A 149 -14.33 -23.39 9.38
CA ASP A 149 -14.68 -23.83 8.04
C ASP A 149 -14.71 -22.67 7.04
N GLN A 150 -14.50 -22.95 5.76
CA GLN A 150 -14.43 -21.98 4.68
C GLN A 150 -15.66 -21.06 4.63
N LYS A 151 -16.86 -21.63 4.85
CA LYS A 151 -18.13 -20.88 4.79
C LYS A 151 -18.21 -19.84 5.92
N SER A 152 -17.76 -20.20 7.12
CA SER A 152 -17.70 -19.27 8.26
C SER A 152 -16.74 -18.12 7.99
N ILE A 153 -15.57 -18.40 7.39
CA ILE A 153 -14.60 -17.39 7.00
C ILE A 153 -15.19 -16.43 5.96
N LEU A 154 -15.79 -16.95 4.88
CA LEU A 154 -16.43 -16.15 3.84
C LEU A 154 -17.54 -15.25 4.42
N SER A 155 -18.34 -15.78 5.35
CA SER A 155 -19.39 -15.00 6.02
C SER A 155 -18.80 -13.87 6.88
N LYS A 156 -17.75 -14.15 7.65
CA LYS A 156 -17.04 -13.13 8.45
C LYS A 156 -16.51 -11.99 7.61
N ILE A 157 -15.90 -12.29 6.44
CA ILE A 157 -15.36 -11.28 5.53
C ILE A 157 -16.49 -10.45 4.91
N GLU A 158 -17.62 -11.06 4.55
CA GLU A 158 -18.77 -10.32 4.04
C GLU A 158 -19.37 -9.39 5.11
N GLU A 159 -19.57 -9.90 6.33
CA GLU A 159 -20.10 -9.14 7.49
C GLU A 159 -19.19 -7.96 7.87
N SER A 160 -17.87 -8.08 7.68
CA SER A 160 -16.91 -7.00 7.94
C SER A 160 -17.09 -5.81 7.00
N LYS A 161 -17.80 -5.97 5.88
CA LYS A 161 -17.97 -4.96 4.82
C LYS A 161 -16.64 -4.45 4.25
N LEU A 162 -15.56 -5.23 4.37
CA LEU A 162 -14.28 -4.89 3.76
C LEU A 162 -14.46 -4.71 2.26
N SER A 163 -14.16 -3.51 1.78
CA SER A 163 -14.15 -3.18 0.35
C SER A 163 -12.72 -3.20 -0.21
N GLY A 164 -12.59 -3.44 -1.51
CA GLY A 164 -11.32 -3.40 -2.22
C GLY A 164 -10.58 -2.08 -2.05
N ARG A 165 -9.27 -2.15 -1.78
CA ARG A 165 -8.40 -1.00 -1.49
C ARG A 165 -7.63 -0.47 -2.72
N GLY A 166 -7.78 -1.11 -3.87
CA GLY A 166 -7.15 -0.71 -5.14
C GLY A 166 -7.90 0.38 -5.94
N GLY A 167 -8.92 1.01 -5.36
CA GLY A 167 -9.64 2.14 -5.99
C GLY A 167 -11.09 1.83 -6.42
N ALA A 168 -11.43 0.60 -6.80
CA ALA A 168 -12.78 0.23 -7.26
C ALA A 168 -13.78 -0.03 -6.12
N HIS A 169 -13.35 -0.18 -4.89
CA HIS A 169 -14.17 -0.39 -3.68
C HIS A 169 -15.18 -1.56 -3.75
N PHE A 170 -14.96 -2.56 -4.59
CA PHE A 170 -15.84 -3.72 -4.69
C PHE A 170 -15.83 -4.54 -3.39
N PRO A 171 -16.99 -5.03 -2.87
CA PRO A 171 -17.06 -5.79 -1.63
C PRO A 171 -16.23 -7.08 -1.70
N THR A 172 -15.22 -7.22 -0.82
CA THR A 172 -14.26 -8.33 -0.83
C THR A 172 -14.94 -9.67 -0.57
N GLY A 173 -15.83 -9.74 0.44
CA GLY A 173 -16.57 -10.97 0.77
C GLY A 173 -17.45 -11.45 -0.38
N LEU A 174 -18.13 -10.56 -1.09
CA LEU A 174 -18.90 -10.91 -2.27
C LEU A 174 -18.01 -11.45 -3.39
N LYS A 175 -16.87 -10.82 -3.68
CA LYS A 175 -15.90 -11.28 -4.69
C LYS A 175 -15.43 -12.71 -4.39
N TRP A 176 -15.07 -13.01 -3.15
CA TRP A 176 -14.62 -14.34 -2.74
C TRP A 176 -15.72 -15.38 -2.83
N LYS A 177 -16.94 -15.04 -2.39
CA LYS A 177 -18.10 -15.94 -2.52
C LYS A 177 -18.40 -16.29 -3.97
N LEU A 178 -18.41 -15.28 -4.86
CA LEU A 178 -18.66 -15.50 -6.29
C LEU A 178 -17.63 -16.47 -6.90
N ALA A 179 -16.34 -16.30 -6.59
CA ALA A 179 -15.31 -17.22 -7.07
C ALA A 179 -15.44 -18.62 -6.46
N ALA A 180 -15.73 -18.72 -5.15
CA ALA A 180 -15.87 -20.00 -4.45
C ALA A 180 -17.06 -20.84 -4.90
N GLN A 181 -18.09 -20.20 -5.48
CA GLN A 181 -19.30 -20.89 -5.99
C GLN A 181 -19.09 -21.57 -7.35
N ASN A 182 -18.07 -21.17 -8.11
CA ASN A 182 -17.78 -21.72 -9.42
C ASN A 182 -16.95 -23.02 -9.32
N GLU A 183 -17.19 -23.97 -10.22
CA GLU A 183 -16.48 -25.25 -10.28
C GLU A 183 -15.11 -25.11 -10.96
N GLY A 184 -14.22 -26.05 -10.69
CA GLY A 184 -12.89 -26.15 -11.31
C GLY A 184 -11.75 -25.61 -10.43
N PRO A 185 -10.51 -25.65 -10.94
CA PRO A 185 -9.38 -25.03 -10.27
C PRO A 185 -9.60 -23.53 -10.16
N ARG A 186 -9.25 -22.93 -9.00
CA ARG A 186 -9.39 -21.51 -8.73
C ARG A 186 -8.03 -20.89 -8.57
N TYR A 187 -7.92 -19.63 -8.99
CA TYR A 187 -6.69 -18.85 -8.87
C TYR A 187 -6.89 -17.61 -8.00
N LEU A 188 -5.80 -17.18 -7.39
CA LEU A 188 -5.69 -15.86 -6.78
C LEU A 188 -4.66 -15.03 -7.55
N VAL A 189 -5.01 -13.81 -7.89
CA VAL A 189 -4.07 -12.80 -8.38
C VAL A 189 -4.03 -11.65 -7.39
N VAL A 190 -2.86 -11.43 -6.81
CA VAL A 190 -2.58 -10.27 -5.98
C VAL A 190 -2.14 -9.14 -6.89
N ASN A 191 -2.97 -8.10 -6.96
CA ASN A 191 -2.67 -6.90 -7.73
C ASN A 191 -1.77 -5.99 -6.90
N ALA A 192 -0.47 -6.03 -7.19
CA ALA A 192 0.57 -5.15 -6.69
C ALA A 192 1.15 -4.26 -7.82
N GLU A 193 0.38 -4.06 -8.89
CA GLU A 193 0.69 -3.11 -9.96
C GLU A 193 0.29 -1.71 -9.54
N GLU A 194 1.14 -1.07 -8.76
CA GLU A 194 0.93 0.27 -8.23
C GLU A 194 1.56 1.30 -9.17
N GLY A 195 0.93 1.50 -10.34
CA GLY A 195 1.39 2.40 -11.38
C GLY A 195 0.82 3.81 -11.31
N GLU A 196 -0.09 4.12 -10.38
CA GLU A 196 -0.72 5.43 -10.27
C GLU A 196 0.23 6.46 -9.66
N PRO A 197 0.55 7.58 -10.35
CA PRO A 197 1.40 8.64 -9.82
C PRO A 197 0.91 9.19 -8.49
N GLY A 198 1.79 9.23 -7.48
CA GLY A 198 1.47 9.68 -6.13
C GLY A 198 0.88 8.60 -5.23
N VAL A 199 0.73 7.36 -5.70
CA VAL A 199 0.37 6.19 -4.89
C VAL A 199 1.61 5.31 -4.70
N PHE A 200 1.93 4.99 -3.44
CA PHE A 200 3.11 4.19 -3.07
C PHE A 200 2.92 3.35 -1.79
N LYS A 201 1.67 3.14 -1.37
CA LYS A 201 1.31 2.42 -0.15
C LYS A 201 1.49 0.91 -0.25
N ASP A 202 1.20 0.32 -1.42
CA ASP A 202 1.27 -1.12 -1.63
C ASP A 202 2.74 -1.57 -1.69
N ARG A 203 3.58 -0.83 -2.38
CA ARG A 203 5.03 -1.03 -2.39
C ARG A 203 5.62 -0.92 -0.98
N HIS A 204 5.21 0.09 -0.19
CA HIS A 204 5.65 0.21 1.20
C HIS A 204 5.24 -0.98 2.07
N LEU A 205 4.02 -1.50 1.88
CA LEU A 205 3.55 -2.68 2.60
C LEU A 205 4.36 -3.93 2.23
N LEU A 206 4.68 -4.11 0.95
CA LEU A 206 5.54 -5.20 0.46
C LEU A 206 6.98 -5.10 1.01
N GLU A 207 7.51 -3.88 1.16
CA GLU A 207 8.84 -3.63 1.72
C GLU A 207 8.86 -3.74 3.25
N ALA A 208 7.79 -3.27 3.92
CA ALA A 208 7.75 -3.14 5.37
C ALA A 208 7.25 -4.41 6.08
N ASP A 209 6.26 -5.10 5.55
CA ASP A 209 5.63 -6.25 6.19
C ASP A 209 5.12 -7.29 5.18
N PRO A 210 6.01 -7.91 4.40
CA PRO A 210 5.64 -8.90 3.39
C PRO A 210 4.94 -10.13 3.98
N HIS A 211 5.27 -10.52 5.22
CA HIS A 211 4.66 -11.65 5.90
C HIS A 211 3.16 -11.44 6.20
N ARG A 212 2.72 -10.18 6.43
CA ARG A 212 1.30 -9.86 6.56
C ARG A 212 0.54 -10.12 5.27
N LEU A 213 1.14 -9.78 4.13
CA LEU A 213 0.53 -10.07 2.84
C LEU A 213 0.47 -11.58 2.57
N ILE A 214 1.55 -12.32 2.86
CA ILE A 214 1.55 -13.79 2.74
C ILE A 214 0.44 -14.39 3.61
N GLU A 215 0.30 -13.96 4.85
CA GLU A 215 -0.78 -14.40 5.74
C GLU A 215 -2.18 -14.14 5.13
N GLY A 216 -2.42 -12.94 4.58
CA GLY A 216 -3.67 -12.60 3.89
C GLY A 216 -3.92 -13.44 2.63
N ILE A 217 -2.88 -13.75 1.85
CA ILE A 217 -2.93 -14.67 0.71
C ILE A 217 -3.38 -16.06 1.15
N LEU A 218 -2.76 -16.61 2.18
CA LEU A 218 -3.08 -17.94 2.69
C LEU A 218 -4.52 -18.03 3.20
N ILE A 219 -5.00 -17.01 3.90
CA ILE A 219 -6.40 -16.93 4.35
C ILE A 219 -7.36 -16.91 3.15
N CYS A 220 -7.07 -16.10 2.12
CA CYS A 220 -7.87 -16.06 0.91
C CYS A 220 -7.89 -17.41 0.18
N CYS A 221 -6.72 -18.00 -0.01
CA CYS A 221 -6.58 -19.28 -0.70
C CYS A 221 -7.35 -20.38 0.00
N TYR A 222 -7.26 -20.49 1.32
CA TYR A 222 -8.03 -21.45 2.08
C TYR A 222 -9.54 -21.18 2.00
N ALA A 223 -9.97 -19.94 2.21
CA ALA A 223 -11.39 -19.59 2.21
C ALA A 223 -12.10 -19.85 0.88
N VAL A 224 -11.40 -19.66 -0.25
CA VAL A 224 -11.94 -19.80 -1.61
C VAL A 224 -11.64 -21.16 -2.23
N GLY A 225 -10.68 -21.92 -1.67
CA GLY A 225 -10.21 -23.18 -2.23
C GLY A 225 -9.27 -22.96 -3.43
N VAL A 226 -8.31 -22.06 -3.27
CA VAL A 226 -7.27 -21.75 -4.26
C VAL A 226 -6.00 -22.52 -3.93
N GLU A 227 -5.39 -23.17 -4.91
CA GLU A 227 -4.10 -23.88 -4.77
C GLU A 227 -2.93 -23.12 -5.41
N ARG A 228 -3.20 -22.17 -6.29
CA ARG A 228 -2.16 -21.39 -6.96
C ARG A 228 -2.48 -19.90 -6.96
N ALA A 229 -1.53 -19.11 -6.49
CA ALA A 229 -1.62 -17.67 -6.40
C ALA A 229 -0.48 -16.99 -7.17
N PHE A 230 -0.77 -15.85 -7.81
CA PHE A 230 0.20 -15.01 -8.50
C PHE A 230 0.26 -13.66 -7.81
N VAL A 231 1.44 -13.20 -7.44
CA VAL A 231 1.67 -11.86 -6.93
C VAL A 231 2.29 -11.03 -8.04
N TYR A 232 1.46 -10.20 -8.67
CA TYR A 232 1.84 -9.38 -9.81
C TYR A 232 2.29 -8.01 -9.32
N ILE A 233 3.61 -7.79 -9.27
CA ILE A 233 4.24 -6.58 -8.72
C ILE A 233 4.73 -5.70 -9.86
N ASN A 234 4.52 -4.38 -9.76
CA ASN A 234 5.09 -3.41 -10.71
C ASN A 234 6.59 -3.62 -10.87
N GLY A 235 7.06 -3.84 -12.10
CA GLY A 235 8.45 -4.19 -12.38
C GLY A 235 9.47 -3.10 -12.03
N GLN A 236 9.01 -1.86 -11.81
CA GLN A 236 9.86 -0.76 -11.34
C GLN A 236 10.03 -0.75 -9.81
N ALA A 237 9.21 -1.52 -9.08
CA ALA A 237 9.27 -1.65 -7.63
C ALA A 237 10.21 -2.81 -7.22
N TYR A 238 11.45 -2.80 -7.72
CA TYR A 238 12.40 -3.90 -7.52
C TYR A 238 12.69 -4.22 -6.06
N LYS A 239 12.70 -3.22 -5.15
CA LYS A 239 12.85 -3.45 -3.73
C LYS A 239 11.67 -4.23 -3.13
N ALA A 240 10.45 -3.89 -3.52
CA ALA A 240 9.26 -4.63 -3.12
C ALA A 240 9.27 -6.08 -3.64
N ILE A 241 9.74 -6.29 -4.89
CA ILE A 241 9.94 -7.63 -5.47
C ILE A 241 10.95 -8.42 -4.64
N GLU A 242 12.09 -7.81 -4.32
CA GLU A 242 13.16 -8.44 -3.53
C GLU A 242 12.67 -8.82 -2.13
N SER A 243 12.10 -7.86 -1.39
CA SER A 243 11.62 -8.06 -0.02
C SER A 243 10.52 -9.13 0.05
N PHE A 244 9.54 -9.06 -0.85
CA PHE A 244 8.46 -10.06 -0.88
C PHE A 244 8.96 -11.44 -1.29
N SER A 245 9.86 -11.53 -2.27
CA SER A 245 10.42 -12.82 -2.72
C SER A 245 11.24 -13.49 -1.62
N ALA A 246 12.05 -12.71 -0.88
CA ALA A 246 12.82 -13.22 0.25
C ALA A 246 11.90 -13.76 1.37
N ALA A 247 10.86 -13.01 1.74
CA ALA A 247 9.88 -13.43 2.74
C ALA A 247 9.10 -14.67 2.30
N LEU A 248 8.72 -14.77 1.03
CA LEU A 248 8.04 -15.92 0.45
C LEU A 248 8.93 -17.17 0.52
N GLU A 249 10.20 -17.05 0.20
CA GLU A 249 11.14 -18.17 0.29
C GLU A 249 11.31 -18.65 1.74
N GLN A 250 11.40 -17.73 2.70
CA GLN A 250 11.42 -18.08 4.13
C GLN A 250 10.15 -18.82 4.55
N ALA A 251 8.97 -18.37 4.08
CA ALA A 251 7.69 -19.03 4.35
C ALA A 251 7.61 -20.43 3.74
N ARG A 252 8.18 -20.63 2.54
CA ARG A 252 8.26 -21.96 1.90
C ARG A 252 9.16 -22.92 2.66
N ILE A 253 10.37 -22.51 2.96
CA ILE A 253 11.36 -23.32 3.71
C ILE A 253 10.80 -23.72 5.07
N SER A 254 10.06 -22.84 5.73
CA SER A 254 9.45 -23.09 7.04
C SER A 254 8.12 -23.87 6.96
N GLY A 255 7.70 -24.31 5.77
CA GLY A 255 6.46 -25.10 5.58
C GLY A 255 5.16 -24.30 5.74
N ILE A 256 5.21 -22.98 5.83
CA ILE A 256 4.02 -22.12 6.03
C ILE A 256 3.07 -22.17 4.82
N THR A 257 3.57 -22.37 3.61
CA THR A 257 2.76 -22.51 2.40
C THR A 257 2.37 -23.97 2.13
N GLY A 258 2.75 -24.91 3.00
CA GLY A 258 2.60 -26.35 2.81
C GLY A 258 1.62 -27.00 3.77
N PRO A 259 1.47 -28.33 3.64
CA PRO A 259 0.49 -29.13 4.38
C PRO A 259 0.74 -29.22 5.89
N GLU A 260 1.89 -28.77 6.35
CA GLU A 260 2.26 -28.73 7.77
C GLU A 260 1.53 -27.61 8.51
N PHE A 261 1.25 -26.51 7.82
CA PHE A 261 0.58 -25.34 8.37
C PHE A 261 -0.87 -25.19 7.92
N LEU A 262 -1.16 -25.53 6.67
CA LEU A 262 -2.48 -25.36 6.08
C LEU A 262 -3.44 -26.50 6.44
N PRO A 263 -4.75 -26.21 6.61
CA PRO A 263 -5.76 -27.25 6.85
C PRO A 263 -5.86 -28.25 5.69
N GLU A 264 -6.45 -29.42 5.96
CA GLU A 264 -6.81 -30.42 4.95
C GLU A 264 -5.61 -30.89 4.08
N LYS A 265 -4.38 -30.71 4.57
CA LYS A 265 -3.14 -31.00 3.86
C LYS A 265 -2.99 -30.22 2.55
N MET A 266 -3.58 -29.03 2.48
CA MET A 266 -3.38 -28.12 1.35
C MET A 266 -1.92 -27.71 1.21
N ALA A 267 -1.53 -27.41 -0.01
CA ALA A 267 -0.31 -26.68 -0.33
C ALA A 267 -0.67 -25.57 -1.31
N ILE A 268 -0.13 -24.39 -1.08
CA ILE A 268 -0.40 -23.22 -1.92
C ILE A 268 0.90 -22.83 -2.66
N ASP A 269 0.85 -22.92 -3.98
CA ASP A 269 1.92 -22.43 -4.84
C ASP A 269 1.74 -20.92 -5.06
N ILE A 270 2.68 -20.12 -4.56
CA ILE A 270 2.67 -18.67 -4.72
C ILE A 270 3.80 -18.27 -5.66
N GLU A 271 3.48 -17.64 -6.78
CA GLU A 271 4.45 -17.23 -7.79
C GLU A 271 4.51 -15.70 -7.89
N VAL A 272 5.73 -15.12 -7.85
CA VAL A 272 5.94 -13.68 -8.06
C VAL A 272 6.12 -13.42 -9.55
N ARG A 273 5.36 -12.44 -10.07
CA ARG A 273 5.44 -11.95 -11.45
C ARG A 273 5.75 -10.46 -11.47
N ALA A 274 6.86 -10.10 -12.07
CA ALA A 274 7.18 -8.70 -12.33
C ALA A 274 6.35 -8.18 -13.50
N GLY A 275 5.57 -7.13 -13.26
CA GLY A 275 4.77 -6.46 -14.30
C GLY A 275 5.59 -5.57 -15.21
N ALA A 276 5.00 -5.15 -16.32
CA ALA A 276 5.66 -4.29 -17.31
C ALA A 276 5.79 -2.82 -16.85
N GLY A 277 5.11 -2.41 -15.75
CA GLY A 277 5.20 -1.06 -15.19
C GLY A 277 4.34 -0.01 -15.89
N GLY A 278 3.37 -0.38 -16.73
CA GLY A 278 2.41 0.54 -17.34
C GLY A 278 1.17 0.71 -16.46
N TYR A 279 0.62 1.92 -16.37
CA TYR A 279 -0.57 2.22 -15.57
C TYR A 279 -1.76 1.30 -15.86
N VAL A 280 -2.02 1.02 -17.15
CA VAL A 280 -3.10 0.11 -17.56
C VAL A 280 -2.90 -1.31 -17.03
N CYS A 281 -1.66 -1.72 -16.72
CA CYS A 281 -1.37 -3.05 -16.18
C CYS A 281 -1.96 -3.29 -14.78
N GLY A 282 -2.44 -2.24 -14.08
CA GLY A 282 -3.21 -2.35 -12.84
C GLY A 282 -4.68 -2.75 -13.03
N GLU A 283 -5.21 -2.73 -14.26
CA GLU A 283 -6.58 -3.20 -14.55
C GLU A 283 -6.66 -4.73 -14.46
N GLU A 284 -7.72 -5.24 -13.81
CA GLU A 284 -7.85 -6.67 -13.48
C GLU A 284 -7.65 -7.61 -14.67
N SER A 285 -8.31 -7.33 -15.80
CA SER A 285 -8.22 -8.20 -16.99
C SER A 285 -6.91 -8.03 -17.77
N VAL A 286 -6.27 -6.88 -17.67
CA VAL A 286 -4.94 -6.64 -18.24
C VAL A 286 -3.88 -7.47 -17.52
N ILE A 287 -3.95 -7.57 -16.20
CA ILE A 287 -3.07 -8.46 -15.41
C ILE A 287 -3.25 -9.90 -15.86
N LEU A 288 -4.50 -10.36 -16.07
CA LEU A 288 -4.76 -11.72 -16.55
C LEU A 288 -4.08 -11.98 -17.90
N ASN A 289 -4.28 -11.10 -18.87
CA ASN A 289 -3.63 -11.20 -20.18
C ASN A 289 -2.11 -11.22 -20.07
N SER A 290 -1.54 -10.35 -19.21
CA SER A 290 -0.09 -10.31 -18.99
C SER A 290 0.46 -11.62 -18.40
N ILE A 291 -0.23 -12.23 -17.42
CA ILE A 291 0.17 -13.52 -16.85
C ILE A 291 0.06 -14.65 -17.88
N GLU A 292 -0.95 -14.61 -18.73
CA GLU A 292 -1.16 -15.59 -19.82
C GLU A 292 -0.20 -15.43 -21.00
N GLY A 293 0.58 -14.33 -21.05
CA GLY A 293 1.50 -14.02 -22.14
C GLY A 293 0.81 -13.38 -23.34
N GLU A 294 -0.40 -12.88 -23.15
CA GLU A 294 -1.18 -12.20 -24.16
C GLU A 294 -0.92 -10.67 -24.14
N ARG A 295 -1.40 -9.98 -25.16
CA ARG A 295 -1.30 -8.52 -25.21
C ARG A 295 -2.01 -7.89 -23.99
N PRO A 296 -1.35 -6.99 -23.23
CA PRO A 296 -1.90 -6.39 -22.01
C PRO A 296 -2.95 -5.30 -22.33
N VAL A 297 -4.12 -5.73 -22.73
CA VAL A 297 -5.30 -4.89 -23.01
C VAL A 297 -6.51 -5.39 -22.19
N PRO A 298 -7.49 -4.52 -21.85
CA PRO A 298 -8.67 -4.92 -21.11
C PRO A 298 -9.55 -5.92 -21.89
N ARG A 299 -10.14 -6.86 -21.17
CA ARG A 299 -11.18 -7.78 -21.67
C ARG A 299 -12.57 -7.15 -21.56
N PHE A 300 -13.47 -7.54 -22.45
CA PHE A 300 -14.88 -7.21 -22.32
C PHE A 300 -15.49 -7.91 -21.08
N LYS A 301 -16.37 -7.23 -20.40
CA LYS A 301 -17.11 -7.77 -19.24
C LYS A 301 -18.62 -7.67 -19.52
N PRO A 302 -19.43 -8.68 -19.28
CA PRO A 302 -19.11 -10.04 -18.81
C PRO A 302 -18.41 -10.89 -19.88
N PRO A 303 -17.69 -11.99 -19.52
CA PRO A 303 -17.61 -12.58 -18.19
C PRO A 303 -16.67 -11.79 -17.24
N PHE A 304 -16.94 -11.90 -15.92
CA PHE A 304 -16.07 -11.36 -14.88
C PHE A 304 -15.02 -12.39 -14.47
N ALA A 305 -13.86 -11.94 -13.95
CA ALA A 305 -12.77 -12.81 -13.55
C ALA A 305 -13.18 -13.88 -12.51
N THR A 306 -14.15 -13.61 -11.66
CA THR A 306 -14.70 -14.58 -10.69
C THR A 306 -15.37 -15.77 -11.37
N ASN A 307 -15.75 -15.65 -12.65
CA ASN A 307 -16.32 -16.72 -13.47
C ASN A 307 -15.28 -17.26 -14.45
N GLU A 308 -14.66 -16.38 -15.24
CA GLU A 308 -13.69 -16.69 -16.30
C GLU A 308 -12.49 -15.74 -16.21
N GLY A 309 -11.53 -16.07 -15.34
CA GLY A 309 -10.29 -15.33 -15.13
C GLY A 309 -9.10 -15.96 -15.84
N LEU A 310 -8.04 -16.33 -15.10
CA LEU A 310 -6.83 -16.95 -15.64
C LEU A 310 -7.19 -18.28 -16.33
N TRP A 311 -6.78 -18.38 -17.59
CA TRP A 311 -7.01 -19.57 -18.43
C TRP A 311 -8.47 -20.01 -18.47
N GLY A 312 -9.40 -19.04 -18.39
CA GLY A 312 -10.85 -19.30 -18.38
C GLY A 312 -11.38 -19.85 -17.05
N MET A 313 -10.57 -19.87 -15.98
CA MET A 313 -10.95 -20.43 -14.69
C MET A 313 -11.33 -19.34 -13.68
N PRO A 314 -12.17 -19.65 -12.68
CA PRO A 314 -12.55 -18.71 -11.63
C PRO A 314 -11.32 -18.13 -10.94
N THR A 315 -11.22 -16.80 -10.91
CA THR A 315 -10.05 -16.11 -10.36
C THR A 315 -10.49 -14.98 -9.45
N VAL A 316 -9.96 -14.97 -8.22
CA VAL A 316 -10.04 -13.82 -7.33
C VAL A 316 -8.90 -12.87 -7.66
N ILE A 317 -9.20 -11.59 -7.88
CA ILE A 317 -8.18 -10.56 -8.03
C ILE A 317 -8.36 -9.55 -6.89
N ASN A 318 -7.35 -9.42 -6.03
CA ASN A 318 -7.37 -8.48 -4.91
C ASN A 318 -6.10 -7.64 -4.87
N ASN A 319 -6.26 -6.37 -4.50
CA ASN A 319 -5.14 -5.49 -4.21
C ASN A 319 -4.37 -5.96 -2.95
N VAL A 320 -3.08 -5.62 -2.85
CA VAL A 320 -2.16 -5.93 -1.73
C VAL A 320 -2.76 -5.52 -0.38
N GLU A 321 -3.17 -4.26 -0.23
CA GLU A 321 -3.74 -3.75 1.03
C GLU A 321 -5.03 -4.48 1.41
N THR A 322 -5.85 -4.86 0.43
CA THR A 322 -7.09 -5.61 0.70
C THR A 322 -6.80 -6.94 1.39
N LEU A 323 -5.82 -7.71 0.88
CA LEU A 323 -5.43 -8.99 1.47
C LEU A 323 -4.76 -8.81 2.82
N ALA A 324 -3.88 -7.82 2.96
CA ALA A 324 -3.28 -7.48 4.25
C ALA A 324 -4.35 -7.10 5.29
N ALA A 325 -5.37 -6.32 4.90
CA ALA A 325 -6.45 -5.90 5.78
C ALA A 325 -7.31 -7.07 6.28
N VAL A 326 -7.40 -8.18 5.53
CA VAL A 326 -8.08 -9.40 5.99
C VAL A 326 -7.51 -9.88 7.32
N THR A 327 -6.19 -9.77 7.54
CA THR A 327 -5.54 -10.20 8.78
C THR A 327 -6.00 -9.43 10.01
N THR A 328 -6.59 -8.24 9.85
CA THR A 328 -7.10 -7.43 10.97
C THR A 328 -8.50 -7.81 11.42
N LEU A 329 -9.27 -8.57 10.62
CA LEU A 329 -10.68 -8.87 10.89
C LEU A 329 -10.93 -9.85 12.06
N TRP A 330 -9.88 -10.53 12.53
CA TRP A 330 -9.92 -11.43 13.69
C TRP A 330 -9.18 -10.89 14.91
N GLN A 331 -8.83 -9.63 14.87
CA GLN A 331 -8.19 -8.91 15.97
C GLN A 331 -9.21 -7.96 16.60
N ASP A 332 -9.04 -7.63 17.88
CA ASP A 332 -9.85 -6.63 18.57
C ASP A 332 -9.29 -5.22 18.26
N PHE A 333 -9.35 -4.83 16.99
CA PHE A 333 -8.86 -3.53 16.53
C PHE A 333 -9.97 -2.50 16.37
N PRO A 334 -9.58 -1.19 16.33
CA PRO A 334 -10.48 -0.12 15.92
C PRO A 334 -11.09 -0.38 14.54
N PRO A 335 -12.09 0.41 14.12
CA PRO A 335 -12.82 0.23 12.87
C PRO A 335 -11.90 0.08 11.67
N PRO A 336 -12.38 -0.48 10.55
CA PRO A 336 -11.58 -0.68 9.34
C PRO A 336 -10.81 0.57 8.95
N THR A 337 -9.54 0.40 8.63
CA THR A 337 -8.66 1.49 8.20
C THR A 337 -8.35 1.39 6.71
N LYS A 338 -7.75 2.43 6.15
CA LYS A 338 -7.21 2.48 4.79
C LYS A 338 -5.84 3.13 4.79
N LEU A 339 -4.92 2.58 4.02
CA LEU A 339 -3.63 3.21 3.77
C LEU A 339 -3.77 4.32 2.72
N VAL A 340 -3.11 5.43 2.99
CA VAL A 340 -3.00 6.56 2.05
C VAL A 340 -1.55 6.96 1.86
N SER A 341 -1.21 7.33 0.64
CA SER A 341 0.09 7.88 0.24
C SER A 341 -0.01 9.39 0.20
N LEU A 342 0.70 10.06 1.09
CA LEU A 342 0.69 11.53 1.19
C LEU A 342 1.97 12.10 0.61
N SER A 343 1.81 13.08 -0.29
CA SER A 343 2.93 13.80 -0.92
C SER A 343 2.58 15.28 -1.19
N GLY A 344 3.52 16.02 -1.76
CA GLY A 344 3.35 17.44 -2.09
C GLY A 344 3.79 18.38 -0.97
N ASN A 345 3.10 19.52 -0.83
CA ASN A 345 3.47 20.61 0.10
C ASN A 345 3.02 20.31 1.55
N VAL A 346 3.66 19.34 2.15
CA VAL A 346 3.40 18.90 3.54
C VAL A 346 4.72 18.61 4.25
N ALA A 347 4.77 18.87 5.56
CA ALA A 347 6.00 18.66 6.33
C ALA A 347 6.36 17.16 6.49
N ARG A 348 5.37 16.29 6.46
CA ARG A 348 5.54 14.86 6.73
C ARG A 348 4.91 14.01 5.61
N PRO A 349 5.52 13.95 4.39
CA PRO A 349 5.07 13.02 3.35
C PRO A 349 5.35 11.56 3.78
N GLY A 350 4.49 10.63 3.38
CA GLY A 350 4.65 9.21 3.71
C GLY A 350 3.37 8.40 3.55
N VAL A 351 3.38 7.17 4.09
CA VAL A 351 2.20 6.31 4.14
C VAL A 351 1.54 6.44 5.51
N TYR A 352 0.24 6.68 5.50
CA TYR A 352 -0.57 6.85 6.70
C TYR A 352 -1.74 5.88 6.71
N GLU A 353 -2.08 5.41 7.89
CA GLU A 353 -3.28 4.62 8.11
C GLU A 353 -4.39 5.53 8.65
N VAL A 354 -5.49 5.65 7.90
CA VAL A 354 -6.62 6.52 8.24
C VAL A 354 -7.88 5.69 8.52
N PRO A 355 -8.76 6.13 9.44
CA PRO A 355 -10.04 5.47 9.66
C PRO A 355 -10.88 5.42 8.38
N ALA A 356 -11.49 4.27 8.09
CA ALA A 356 -12.37 4.09 6.94
C ALA A 356 -13.86 4.33 7.27
N ASP A 357 -14.17 4.80 8.46
CA ASP A 357 -15.51 5.06 8.98
C ASP A 357 -16.01 6.49 8.73
N GLU A 358 -15.26 7.25 7.90
CA GLU A 358 -15.58 8.64 7.53
C GLU A 358 -15.70 9.61 8.73
N THR A 359 -15.02 9.30 9.84
CA THR A 359 -15.03 10.18 11.04
C THR A 359 -14.05 11.35 10.91
N LEU A 360 -13.00 11.20 10.10
CA LEU A 360 -11.93 12.17 9.93
C LEU A 360 -12.28 13.20 8.84
N SER A 361 -12.02 14.49 9.08
CA SER A 361 -12.10 15.54 8.06
C SER A 361 -10.75 15.75 7.38
N TRP A 362 -10.76 16.36 6.18
CA TRP A 362 -9.52 16.76 5.50
C TRP A 362 -8.68 17.70 6.35
N ASN A 363 -9.34 18.65 7.02
CA ASN A 363 -8.68 19.60 7.93
C ASN A 363 -7.95 18.87 9.07
N GLY A 364 -8.64 17.96 9.75
CA GLY A 364 -8.07 17.15 10.83
C GLY A 364 -6.87 16.32 10.35
N PHE A 365 -6.99 15.65 9.20
CA PHE A 365 -5.90 14.87 8.62
C PHE A 365 -4.70 15.73 8.25
N LEU A 366 -4.91 16.81 7.49
CA LEU A 366 -3.83 17.69 7.04
C LEU A 366 -3.06 18.33 8.20
N LEU A 367 -3.76 18.74 9.26
CA LEU A 367 -3.12 19.25 10.48
C LEU A 367 -2.28 18.18 11.18
N SER A 368 -2.77 16.95 11.27
CA SER A 368 -2.06 15.85 11.93
C SER A 368 -0.73 15.51 11.24
N VAL A 369 -0.62 15.76 9.93
CA VAL A 369 0.59 15.52 9.13
C VAL A 369 1.45 16.77 8.94
N GLY A 370 1.15 17.85 9.65
CA GLY A 370 1.94 19.08 9.69
C GLY A 370 1.76 20.00 8.47
N ALA A 371 0.62 19.93 7.80
CA ALA A 371 0.29 20.89 6.75
C ALA A 371 -0.06 22.26 7.36
N LYS A 372 0.42 23.34 6.72
CA LYS A 372 0.03 24.71 7.05
C LYS A 372 -1.18 25.08 6.21
N LEU A 373 -2.39 24.84 6.75
CA LEU A 373 -3.65 24.96 6.01
C LEU A 373 -3.85 26.29 5.30
N GLU A 374 -3.36 27.38 5.89
CA GLU A 374 -3.41 28.72 5.29
C GLU A 374 -2.63 28.82 3.97
N THR A 375 -1.68 27.91 3.74
CA THR A 375 -0.85 27.85 2.53
C THR A 375 -1.30 26.77 1.54
N VAL A 376 -2.28 25.94 1.90
CA VAL A 376 -2.76 24.85 1.03
C VAL A 376 -4.01 25.30 0.28
N PRO A 377 -3.95 25.54 -1.05
CA PRO A 377 -5.13 25.96 -1.83
C PRO A 377 -6.07 24.77 -2.12
N ALA A 378 -5.53 23.59 -2.30
CA ALA A 378 -6.27 22.37 -2.61
C ALA A 378 -5.43 21.13 -2.36
N ILE A 379 -6.08 19.97 -2.41
CA ILE A 379 -5.45 18.64 -2.54
C ILE A 379 -5.95 17.96 -3.80
N LEU A 380 -5.11 17.11 -4.40
CA LEU A 380 -5.47 16.20 -5.47
C LEU A 380 -5.55 14.79 -4.89
N LEU A 381 -6.68 14.12 -5.07
CA LEU A 381 -6.93 12.75 -4.64
C LEU A 381 -6.90 11.82 -5.84
N GLY A 382 -6.26 10.65 -5.73
CA GLY A 382 -6.32 9.60 -6.75
C GLY A 382 -5.68 9.99 -8.09
N GLY A 383 -4.68 10.87 -8.09
CA GLY A 383 -3.84 11.16 -9.25
C GLY A 383 -4.58 11.39 -10.59
N PRO A 384 -4.17 10.66 -11.66
CA PRO A 384 -4.73 10.83 -13.01
C PRO A 384 -6.19 10.44 -13.18
N SER A 385 -6.73 9.64 -12.26
CA SER A 385 -8.14 9.23 -12.23
C SER A 385 -8.95 9.96 -11.16
N GLY A 386 -8.34 10.95 -10.51
CA GLY A 386 -8.80 11.55 -9.28
C GLY A 386 -9.55 12.87 -9.41
N ILE A 387 -9.62 13.59 -8.29
CA ILE A 387 -10.32 14.86 -8.20
C ILE A 387 -9.52 15.89 -7.38
N PHE A 388 -9.68 17.17 -7.69
CA PHE A 388 -9.26 18.25 -6.83
C PHE A 388 -10.30 18.53 -5.75
N VAL A 389 -9.84 18.71 -4.51
CA VAL A 389 -10.67 19.18 -3.40
C VAL A 389 -10.16 20.56 -2.99
N HIS A 390 -10.96 21.59 -3.19
CA HIS A 390 -10.65 22.97 -2.85
C HIS A 390 -10.63 23.16 -1.32
N ARG A 391 -9.79 24.08 -0.82
CA ARG A 391 -9.64 24.34 0.62
C ARG A 391 -10.96 24.65 1.35
N GLU A 392 -11.94 25.22 0.68
CA GLU A 392 -13.27 25.50 1.25
C GLU A 392 -14.02 24.24 1.69
N LYS A 393 -13.62 23.05 1.16
CA LYS A 393 -14.20 21.74 1.48
C LYS A 393 -13.39 20.98 2.53
N PHE A 394 -12.36 21.55 3.14
CA PHE A 394 -11.50 20.83 4.07
C PHE A 394 -12.19 20.48 5.41
N GLU A 395 -13.27 21.16 5.75
CA GLU A 395 -14.12 20.76 6.89
C GLU A 395 -15.00 19.54 6.58
N GLU A 396 -15.16 19.16 5.32
CA GLU A 396 -15.90 17.97 4.94
C GLU A 396 -15.15 16.70 5.37
N ARG A 397 -15.91 15.64 5.62
CA ARG A 397 -15.37 14.35 6.00
C ARG A 397 -14.73 13.66 4.80
N ILE A 398 -13.73 12.83 5.09
CA ILE A 398 -13.04 12.03 4.09
C ILE A 398 -13.93 10.87 3.69
N GLU A 399 -14.50 10.94 2.49
CA GLU A 399 -15.24 9.82 1.90
C GLU A 399 -14.25 8.85 1.22
N MET A 400 -14.23 7.60 1.67
CA MET A 400 -13.29 6.59 1.17
C MET A 400 -13.34 6.39 -0.35
N LYS A 401 -14.54 6.49 -0.95
CA LYS A 401 -14.72 6.39 -2.41
C LYS A 401 -13.97 7.47 -3.21
N ASN A 402 -13.73 8.63 -2.61
CA ASN A 402 -13.07 9.77 -3.27
C ASN A 402 -11.54 9.68 -3.21
N ILE A 403 -10.98 8.88 -2.29
CA ILE A 403 -9.53 8.69 -2.18
C ILE A 403 -8.98 7.79 -3.31
N GLY A 404 -9.84 7.04 -3.99
CA GLY A 404 -9.42 6.11 -5.04
C GLY A 404 -8.45 5.04 -4.51
N ALA A 405 -7.30 4.87 -5.18
CA ALA A 405 -6.26 3.94 -4.78
C ALA A 405 -5.48 4.38 -3.52
N GLY A 406 -5.64 5.64 -3.06
CA GLY A 406 -5.02 6.11 -1.82
C GLY A 406 -4.01 7.25 -1.98
N GLY A 407 -3.87 7.84 -3.16
CA GLY A 407 -2.96 8.97 -3.40
C GLY A 407 -3.55 10.30 -2.92
N ILE A 408 -2.79 11.06 -2.14
CA ILE A 408 -3.12 12.41 -1.69
C ILE A 408 -1.93 13.32 -1.99
N PHE A 409 -2.12 14.28 -2.89
CA PHE A 409 -1.10 15.27 -3.22
C PHE A 409 -1.54 16.66 -2.73
N VAL A 410 -0.76 17.25 -1.82
CA VAL A 410 -1.03 18.58 -1.24
C VAL A 410 -0.40 19.66 -2.12
N LEU A 411 -1.23 20.55 -2.66
CA LEU A 411 -0.78 21.64 -3.53
C LEU A 411 -0.09 22.73 -2.74
N SER A 412 0.96 23.32 -3.31
CA SER A 412 1.56 24.55 -2.78
C SER A 412 0.82 25.79 -3.29
N PRO A 413 0.96 26.96 -2.64
CA PRO A 413 0.32 28.20 -3.11
C PRO A 413 0.72 28.60 -4.53
N ASN A 414 1.90 28.20 -4.96
CA ASN A 414 2.46 28.54 -6.28
C ASN A 414 2.21 27.47 -7.33
N THR A 415 1.47 26.41 -6.98
CA THR A 415 1.18 25.32 -7.90
C THR A 415 0.10 25.72 -8.90
N SER A 416 0.40 25.65 -10.17
CA SER A 416 -0.57 25.89 -11.24
C SER A 416 -1.50 24.68 -11.40
N VAL A 417 -2.77 24.84 -11.04
CA VAL A 417 -3.79 23.80 -11.25
C VAL A 417 -3.89 23.43 -12.72
N ARG A 418 -3.76 24.41 -13.63
CA ARG A 418 -3.76 24.19 -15.08
C ARG A 418 -2.61 23.27 -15.52
N GLU A 419 -1.38 23.54 -15.03
CA GLU A 419 -0.21 22.72 -15.38
C GLU A 419 -0.35 21.28 -14.86
N ILE A 420 -0.82 21.10 -13.62
CA ILE A 420 -1.10 19.76 -13.08
C ILE A 420 -2.15 19.06 -13.93
N THR A 421 -3.28 19.72 -14.21
CA THR A 421 -4.37 19.11 -15.00
C THR A 421 -3.89 18.72 -16.40
N ASN A 422 -3.12 19.57 -17.06
CA ASN A 422 -2.51 19.27 -18.36
C ASN A 422 -1.52 18.10 -18.28
N SER A 423 -0.75 18.02 -17.21
CA SER A 423 0.18 16.92 -16.96
C SER A 423 -0.55 15.59 -16.75
N LEU A 424 -1.65 15.59 -16.00
CA LEU A 424 -2.49 14.41 -15.78
C LEU A 424 -3.18 13.95 -17.07
N ALA A 425 -3.71 14.89 -17.88
CA ALA A 425 -4.29 14.57 -19.19
C ALA A 425 -3.23 13.96 -20.13
N SER A 426 -2.05 14.56 -20.20
CA SER A 426 -0.93 14.04 -20.99
C SER A 426 -0.40 12.70 -20.47
N TYR A 427 -0.48 12.43 -19.18
CA TYR A 427 -0.19 11.13 -18.60
C TYR A 427 -1.20 10.09 -19.09
N ASN A 428 -2.50 10.34 -18.97
CA ASN A 428 -3.55 9.43 -19.45
C ASN A 428 -3.45 9.15 -20.95
N GLU A 429 -3.06 10.16 -21.75
CA GLU A 429 -2.78 9.99 -23.19
C GLU A 429 -1.64 8.99 -23.43
N ARG A 430 -0.52 9.10 -22.72
CA ARG A 430 0.64 8.19 -22.87
C ARG A 430 0.37 6.78 -22.37
N GLU A 431 -0.43 6.65 -21.30
CA GLU A 431 -0.73 5.37 -20.67
C GLU A 431 -1.90 4.62 -21.32
N SER A 432 -2.58 5.24 -22.28
CA SER A 432 -3.65 4.56 -23.03
C SER A 432 -3.09 3.35 -23.79
N CYS A 433 -3.68 2.16 -23.56
CA CYS A 433 -3.30 0.94 -24.27
C CYS A 433 -3.67 0.97 -25.77
N GLY A 434 -4.48 1.96 -26.20
CA GLY A 434 -4.92 2.14 -27.58
C GLY A 434 -6.02 1.20 -28.05
N GLU A 435 -6.58 0.33 -27.20
CA GLU A 435 -7.56 -0.67 -27.61
C GLU A 435 -8.91 -0.05 -28.01
N CYS A 436 -9.53 0.72 -27.12
CA CYS A 436 -10.83 1.31 -27.39
C CYS A 436 -10.76 2.75 -27.93
N THR A 437 -11.55 3.06 -28.94
CA THR A 437 -11.56 4.38 -29.60
C THR A 437 -11.85 5.55 -28.65
N PRO A 438 -12.84 5.47 -27.72
CA PRO A 438 -13.15 6.59 -26.83
C PRO A 438 -11.93 6.99 -25.96
N CYS A 439 -11.17 6.05 -25.44
CA CYS A 439 -9.96 6.33 -24.66
C CYS A 439 -8.82 6.80 -25.58
N ARG A 440 -8.50 6.03 -26.64
CA ARG A 440 -7.38 6.33 -27.55
C ARG A 440 -7.46 7.73 -28.15
N GLU A 441 -8.59 8.04 -28.78
CA GLU A 441 -8.80 9.34 -29.43
C GLU A 441 -9.15 10.42 -28.41
N GLY A 442 -9.95 10.06 -27.38
CA GLY A 442 -10.45 11.02 -26.38
C GLY A 442 -9.34 11.61 -25.55
N THR A 443 -8.37 10.82 -25.07
CA THR A 443 -7.25 11.34 -24.26
C THR A 443 -6.37 12.30 -25.08
N ILE A 444 -6.11 12.00 -26.36
CA ILE A 444 -5.35 12.89 -27.25
C ILE A 444 -6.11 14.22 -27.44
N ARG A 445 -7.41 14.16 -27.79
CA ARG A 445 -8.22 15.35 -28.03
C ARG A 445 -8.41 16.19 -26.76
N LEU A 446 -8.58 15.54 -25.60
CA LEU A 446 -8.67 16.24 -24.32
C LEU A 446 -7.37 17.01 -24.04
N THR A 447 -6.21 16.39 -24.22
CA THR A 447 -4.92 17.04 -24.06
C THR A 447 -4.70 18.20 -25.02
N GLU A 448 -5.11 18.07 -26.29
CA GLU A 448 -5.04 19.14 -27.29
C GLU A 448 -5.93 20.33 -26.91
N LEU A 449 -7.17 20.08 -26.46
CA LEU A 449 -8.11 21.13 -26.05
C LEU A 449 -7.59 21.91 -24.84
N LEU A 450 -7.08 21.23 -23.81
CA LEU A 450 -6.60 21.85 -22.59
C LEU A 450 -5.33 22.69 -22.79
N LYS A 451 -4.54 22.43 -23.82
CA LYS A 451 -3.35 23.21 -24.18
C LYS A 451 -3.64 24.53 -24.89
N GLN A 452 -4.87 24.71 -25.43
CA GLN A 452 -5.26 25.95 -26.11
C GLN A 452 -5.30 27.15 -25.15
N GLU A 453 -5.00 28.36 -25.64
CA GLU A 453 -5.10 29.58 -24.85
C GLU A 453 -6.55 29.82 -24.37
N THR A 454 -7.52 29.62 -25.27
CA THR A 454 -8.95 29.67 -24.97
C THR A 454 -9.56 28.30 -25.20
N VAL A 455 -10.18 27.75 -24.18
CA VAL A 455 -10.68 26.38 -24.17
C VAL A 455 -12.20 26.37 -24.42
N ASP A 456 -12.64 25.53 -25.33
CA ASP A 456 -14.07 25.27 -25.58
C ASP A 456 -14.59 24.28 -24.52
N LEU A 457 -15.18 24.82 -23.46
CA LEU A 457 -15.68 24.06 -22.32
C LEU A 457 -16.72 23.01 -22.74
N LYS A 458 -17.62 23.37 -23.65
CA LYS A 458 -18.67 22.45 -24.13
C LYS A 458 -18.06 21.23 -24.82
N LYS A 459 -17.05 21.43 -25.67
CA LYS A 459 -16.35 20.30 -26.31
C LYS A 459 -15.60 19.43 -25.30
N VAL A 460 -15.00 20.03 -24.27
CA VAL A 460 -14.34 19.29 -23.20
C VAL A 460 -15.35 18.43 -22.45
N GLU A 461 -16.51 18.97 -22.05
CA GLU A 461 -17.56 18.26 -21.34
C GLU A 461 -18.12 17.10 -22.18
N GLU A 462 -18.51 17.36 -23.46
CA GLU A 462 -19.02 16.34 -24.39
C GLU A 462 -18.00 15.21 -24.63
N LEU A 463 -16.73 15.55 -24.79
CA LEU A 463 -15.66 14.57 -24.98
C LEU A 463 -15.47 13.68 -23.74
N ILE A 464 -15.46 14.27 -22.55
CA ILE A 464 -15.35 13.53 -21.30
C ILE A 464 -16.55 12.60 -21.09
N GLU A 465 -17.76 13.04 -21.40
CA GLU A 465 -18.98 12.22 -21.33
C GLU A 465 -18.85 10.97 -22.22
N VAL A 466 -18.42 11.13 -23.47
CA VAL A 466 -18.18 10.00 -24.38
C VAL A 466 -17.10 9.05 -23.84
N MET A 467 -16.02 9.58 -23.26
CA MET A 467 -14.98 8.77 -22.67
C MET A 467 -15.48 7.99 -21.45
N GLU A 468 -16.26 8.62 -20.58
CA GLU A 468 -16.84 8.01 -19.37
C GLU A 468 -17.80 6.86 -19.72
N GLU A 469 -18.66 7.05 -20.71
CA GLU A 469 -19.70 6.09 -21.07
C GLU A 469 -19.22 4.93 -21.95
N ALA A 470 -18.26 5.18 -22.83
CA ALA A 470 -17.90 4.24 -23.87
C ALA A 470 -16.48 3.65 -23.77
N SER A 471 -15.66 4.04 -22.81
CA SER A 471 -14.35 3.43 -22.61
C SER A 471 -14.44 2.03 -22.01
N LEU A 472 -13.57 1.13 -22.47
CA LEU A 472 -13.58 -0.27 -22.05
C LEU A 472 -13.11 -0.48 -20.59
N CYS A 473 -12.29 0.43 -20.06
CA CYS A 473 -11.77 0.37 -18.70
C CYS A 473 -11.75 1.73 -18.01
N MET A 474 -11.42 1.71 -16.71
CA MET A 474 -11.44 2.90 -15.87
C MET A 474 -10.37 3.95 -16.26
N LEU A 475 -9.29 3.59 -16.97
CA LEU A 475 -8.34 4.60 -17.46
C LEU A 475 -9.07 5.64 -18.32
N GLY A 476 -9.73 5.22 -19.39
CA GLY A 476 -10.51 6.14 -20.23
C GLY A 476 -11.73 6.71 -19.53
N GLY A 477 -12.45 5.87 -18.77
CA GLY A 477 -13.67 6.28 -18.05
C GLY A 477 -13.45 7.26 -16.91
N MET A 478 -12.20 7.40 -16.40
CA MET A 478 -11.90 8.34 -15.31
C MET A 478 -10.92 9.45 -15.70
N ALA A 479 -10.35 9.42 -16.91
CA ALA A 479 -9.35 10.40 -17.36
C ALA A 479 -9.87 11.85 -17.35
N GLY A 480 -11.16 12.05 -17.48
CA GLY A 480 -11.83 13.36 -17.43
C GLY A 480 -12.07 13.92 -16.01
N ARG A 481 -12.01 13.09 -14.97
CA ARG A 481 -12.34 13.51 -13.59
C ARG A 481 -11.48 14.64 -13.04
N PRO A 482 -10.14 14.61 -13.17
CA PRO A 482 -9.31 15.73 -12.75
C PRO A 482 -9.68 17.03 -13.48
N VAL A 483 -10.00 16.94 -14.76
CA VAL A 483 -10.38 18.09 -15.58
C VAL A 483 -11.71 18.67 -15.11
N LYS A 484 -12.77 17.86 -14.96
CA LYS A 484 -14.07 18.30 -14.43
C LYS A 484 -13.90 18.97 -13.07
N SER A 485 -13.23 18.33 -12.13
CA SER A 485 -13.04 18.87 -10.79
C SER A 485 -12.17 20.14 -10.75
N ALA A 486 -11.20 20.27 -11.66
CA ALA A 486 -10.42 21.49 -11.79
C ALA A 486 -11.29 22.66 -12.32
N ILE A 487 -12.12 22.41 -13.32
CA ILE A 487 -13.08 23.40 -13.86
C ILE A 487 -14.06 23.86 -12.78
N GLU A 488 -14.63 22.92 -12.03
CA GLU A 488 -15.60 23.20 -10.96
C GLU A 488 -15.02 24.01 -9.81
N ASN A 489 -13.82 23.62 -9.33
CA ASN A 489 -13.22 24.23 -8.15
C ASN A 489 -12.33 25.43 -8.47
N PHE A 490 -11.89 25.58 -9.71
CA PHE A 490 -10.99 26.65 -10.17
C PHE A 490 -11.42 27.24 -11.51
N PRO A 491 -12.62 27.83 -11.60
CA PRO A 491 -13.21 28.28 -12.87
C PRO A 491 -12.43 29.35 -13.62
N THR A 492 -11.54 30.08 -12.93
CA THR A 492 -10.69 31.13 -13.52
C THR A 492 -9.36 30.60 -14.08
N THR A 493 -9.10 29.29 -13.99
CA THR A 493 -7.82 28.68 -14.40
C THR A 493 -7.61 28.71 -15.91
N TRP A 494 -8.70 28.69 -16.69
CA TRP A 494 -8.67 28.78 -18.15
C TRP A 494 -9.46 29.97 -18.64
N SER A 495 -9.10 30.50 -19.82
CA SER A 495 -9.94 31.36 -20.60
C SER A 495 -10.93 30.49 -21.40
N TRP A 496 -12.22 30.68 -21.21
CA TRP A 496 -13.25 29.90 -21.89
C TRP A 496 -13.79 30.64 -23.11
N VAL A 497 -14.16 29.89 -24.14
CA VAL A 497 -15.00 30.44 -25.21
C VAL A 497 -16.35 30.83 -24.60
N GLU A 498 -16.79 32.06 -24.84
CA GLU A 498 -18.12 32.49 -24.44
C GLU A 498 -19.19 31.58 -25.06
N ARG A 499 -20.15 31.13 -24.23
CA ARG A 499 -21.20 30.21 -24.65
C ARG A 499 -22.16 30.83 -25.66
#